data_9cf4071ad95063dba093837c9f038cd0
#
_entry.id   9cf4071ad95063dba093837c9f038cd0
#
_cell.length_a   1.000
_cell.length_b   1.000
_cell.length_c   1.000
_cell.angle_alpha   90.00
_cell.angle_beta   90.00
_cell.angle_gamma   90.00
#
_symmetry.space_group_name_H-M   'P 1'
#
loop_
_entity.id
_entity.type
_entity.pdbx_description
1 polymer ?
#
loop_
_entity_poly.entity_id
_entity_poly.type
_entity_poly.pdbx_seq_one_letter_code
_entity_poly.pdbx_strand_id
1 'polypeptide(L)'
;MAALMMSLALAVNAQSGMNSPYSQWGLGLLSDQTSGFNAGMNGVGLGFHEHNQVNYINPASYSSVDSLTFLFDAGISGQISNFNENGVKKNAKNANLDYVVAAFRAFRHMGVSFGILPFSNVGYNYSVSGWVNEETKEDYYTNTYEGDEGFHQAYVGLGYMPVKGLSVGANISYLWGKYNRTVTNSYSNSYINSLSRNYSARVGSYKLDFGVQYTQRVSKKDWVTLGLTYSPKHNLGASADMYQVKTNAMDGSLDTTSFSIDKAFELPHMVGAGLMWNHAAQWKVGLDYTLQMWEDLKAPVFDGRNYVLKDGCYSNRHKINLGAQYCYGEYSRRFLQRVQYRAGVSYTTPYVKINGQDGPKEFAVSAGFGIPIVNSYNSRSFLNISGQWVKRSAKDLIKENIFRINIGFTFNEDWFKKWKMQ
;
A
#
# COMPACT_ATOMS: atom_id res chain seq x y z
N MET A 1 -1.04 6.50 28.46
CA MET A 1 -1.52 6.47 27.05
C MET A 1 -0.65 5.64 26.12
N ALA A 2 0.68 5.76 26.12
CA ALA A 2 1.56 4.93 25.27
C ALA A 2 1.40 3.41 25.50
N ALA A 3 1.27 2.95 26.75
CA ALA A 3 1.06 1.54 27.07
C ALA A 3 -0.29 1.00 26.59
N LEU A 4 -1.34 1.83 26.53
CA LEU A 4 -2.67 1.46 26.02
C LEU A 4 -2.65 1.34 24.49
N MET A 5 -1.89 2.19 23.79
CA MET A 5 -1.69 2.10 22.34
C MET A 5 -0.83 0.90 21.94
N MET A 6 0.17 0.55 22.76
CA MET A 6 1.00 -0.64 22.55
C MET A 6 0.22 -1.95 22.74
N SER A 7 -0.74 -2.00 23.67
CA SER A 7 -1.60 -3.16 23.87
C SER A 7 -2.64 -3.33 22.76
N LEU A 8 -3.14 -2.26 22.16
CA LEU A 8 -4.01 -2.33 20.98
C LEU A 8 -3.27 -2.85 19.73
N ALA A 9 -1.99 -2.54 19.57
CA ALA A 9 -1.19 -3.04 18.45
C ALA A 9 -0.90 -4.56 18.53
N LEU A 10 -0.93 -5.15 19.73
CA LEU A 10 -0.70 -6.59 19.94
C LEU A 10 -1.98 -7.44 19.80
N ALA A 11 -3.16 -6.84 19.81
CA ALA A 11 -4.44 -7.56 19.75
C ALA A 11 -5.02 -7.64 18.32
N VAL A 12 -4.39 -7.03 17.34
CA VAL A 12 -4.81 -7.15 15.94
C VAL A 12 -4.22 -8.45 15.36
N ASN A 13 -4.93 -9.55 15.57
CA ASN A 13 -4.86 -10.67 14.64
C ASN A 13 -5.42 -10.12 13.32
N ALA A 14 -4.53 -9.61 12.49
CA ALA A 14 -4.87 -9.04 11.21
C ALA A 14 -5.27 -10.18 10.26
N GLN A 15 -6.53 -10.57 10.29
CA GLN A 15 -7.13 -11.04 9.06
C GLN A 15 -6.89 -9.94 8.02
N SER A 16 -6.37 -10.30 6.85
CA SER A 16 -6.11 -9.33 5.80
C SER A 16 -7.43 -8.57 5.56
N GLY A 17 -7.41 -7.27 5.84
CA GLY A 17 -8.60 -6.42 5.73
C GLY A 17 -8.96 -6.13 4.26
N MET A 18 -8.82 -7.13 3.38
CA MET A 18 -9.09 -7.01 1.96
C MET A 18 -9.93 -8.18 1.48
N ASN A 19 -10.87 -7.92 0.58
CA ASN A 19 -11.68 -8.93 -0.09
C ASN A 19 -11.69 -8.66 -1.59
N SER A 20 -10.52 -8.68 -2.24
CA SER A 20 -10.42 -8.45 -3.67
C SER A 20 -9.93 -9.71 -4.38
N PRO A 21 -10.70 -10.28 -5.33
CA PRO A 21 -10.25 -11.38 -6.17
C PRO A 21 -8.95 -11.09 -6.91
N TYR A 22 -8.65 -9.82 -7.17
CA TYR A 22 -7.40 -9.42 -7.83
C TYR A 22 -6.15 -9.61 -6.97
N SER A 23 -6.30 -9.79 -5.66
CA SER A 23 -5.17 -10.07 -4.76
C SER A 23 -4.58 -11.48 -4.90
N GLN A 24 -5.19 -12.34 -5.71
CA GLN A 24 -4.72 -13.70 -5.94
C GLN A 24 -3.48 -13.80 -6.86
N TRP A 25 -3.12 -12.73 -7.56
CA TRP A 25 -1.99 -12.74 -8.50
C TRP A 25 -0.78 -11.98 -7.97
N GLY A 26 0.40 -12.42 -8.40
CA GLY A 26 1.67 -11.81 -8.05
C GLY A 26 1.94 -11.84 -6.55
N LEU A 27 2.35 -10.71 -6.00
CA LEU A 27 2.57 -10.50 -4.56
C LEU A 27 1.31 -9.98 -3.84
N GLY A 28 0.12 -10.11 -4.43
CA GLY A 28 -1.12 -9.53 -3.93
C GLY A 28 -1.36 -8.10 -4.42
N LEU A 29 -2.32 -7.40 -3.82
CA LEU A 29 -2.54 -5.98 -4.12
C LEU A 29 -1.54 -5.12 -3.36
N LEU A 30 -0.71 -4.39 -4.10
CA LEU A 30 0.29 -3.50 -3.54
C LEU A 30 -0.40 -2.34 -2.81
N SER A 31 0.06 -2.05 -1.59
CA SER A 31 -0.45 -0.95 -0.77
C SER A 31 -0.04 0.41 -1.32
N ASP A 32 -0.91 1.41 -1.15
CA ASP A 32 -0.70 2.75 -1.70
C ASP A 32 0.39 3.56 -1.00
N GLN A 33 0.94 3.08 0.11
CA GLN A 33 1.98 3.78 0.90
C GLN A 33 1.58 5.23 1.24
N THR A 34 0.30 5.47 1.56
CA THR A 34 -0.21 6.78 1.93
C THR A 34 -0.26 6.96 3.44
N SER A 35 0.06 8.15 3.93
CA SER A 35 -0.15 8.60 5.31
C SER A 35 -1.39 9.50 5.42
N GLY A 36 -1.78 9.88 6.62
CA GLY A 36 -2.99 10.68 6.84
C GLY A 36 -3.01 11.99 6.07
N PHE A 37 -1.84 12.65 5.92
CA PHE A 37 -1.81 13.94 5.22
C PHE A 37 -2.02 13.80 3.71
N ASN A 38 -1.47 12.77 3.08
CA ASN A 38 -1.50 12.65 1.62
C ASN A 38 -2.59 11.71 1.10
N ALA A 39 -3.26 10.96 1.96
CA ALA A 39 -4.42 10.15 1.58
C ALA A 39 -5.54 11.00 0.95
N GLY A 40 -5.76 12.22 1.46
CA GLY A 40 -6.70 13.19 0.86
C GLY A 40 -6.27 13.76 -0.49
N MET A 41 -5.02 13.53 -0.91
CA MET A 41 -4.44 13.92 -2.20
C MET A 41 -4.06 12.71 -3.06
N ASN A 42 -4.69 11.55 -2.83
CA ASN A 42 -4.39 10.27 -3.51
C ASN A 42 -2.90 9.88 -3.51
N GLY A 43 -2.17 10.21 -2.42
CA GLY A 43 -0.79 9.78 -2.25
C GLY A 43 0.26 10.66 -2.91
N VAL A 44 -0.05 11.90 -3.27
CA VAL A 44 0.97 12.87 -3.68
C VAL A 44 1.94 13.11 -2.52
N GLY A 45 3.24 12.91 -2.74
CA GLY A 45 4.22 13.00 -1.68
C GLY A 45 5.69 13.10 -2.13
N LEU A 46 6.02 12.79 -3.39
CA LEU A 46 7.41 12.76 -3.85
C LEU A 46 8.12 14.11 -3.72
N GLY A 47 7.42 15.21 -4.04
CA GLY A 47 7.90 16.57 -3.85
C GLY A 47 7.47 17.23 -2.53
N PHE A 48 6.78 16.51 -1.64
CA PHE A 48 6.23 17.09 -0.41
C PHE A 48 7.32 17.19 0.67
N HIS A 49 7.69 18.42 1.04
CA HIS A 49 8.77 18.73 1.97
C HIS A 49 8.26 19.61 3.11
N GLU A 50 7.65 18.99 4.12
CA GLU A 50 7.00 19.67 5.24
C GLU A 50 7.64 19.30 6.58
N HIS A 51 7.58 20.23 7.53
CA HIS A 51 8.29 20.11 8.80
C HIS A 51 7.51 19.37 9.90
N ASN A 52 6.17 19.27 9.76
CA ASN A 52 5.26 18.78 10.78
C ASN A 52 4.46 17.54 10.38
N GLN A 53 4.93 16.80 9.37
CA GLN A 53 4.31 15.58 8.89
C GLN A 53 5.36 14.56 8.47
N VAL A 54 5.07 13.27 8.65
CA VAL A 54 5.98 12.20 8.25
C VAL A 54 5.66 11.77 6.83
N ASN A 55 6.59 12.02 5.91
CA ASN A 55 6.48 11.62 4.51
C ASN A 55 7.50 10.52 4.17
N TYR A 56 7.10 9.26 4.34
CA TYR A 56 7.98 8.12 4.07
C TYR A 56 8.05 7.71 2.59
N ILE A 57 7.26 8.35 1.72
CA ILE A 57 7.33 8.12 0.27
C ILE A 57 8.67 8.58 -0.30
N ASN A 58 9.18 9.73 0.19
CA ASN A 58 10.50 10.23 -0.18
C ASN A 58 11.34 10.50 1.08
N PRO A 59 12.35 9.67 1.38
CA PRO A 59 13.13 9.80 2.62
C PRO A 59 13.93 11.10 2.72
N ALA A 60 14.18 11.81 1.63
CA ALA A 60 14.82 13.13 1.67
C ALA A 60 14.01 14.16 2.49
N SER A 61 12.68 13.98 2.58
CA SER A 61 11.78 14.86 3.32
C SER A 61 12.03 14.87 4.82
N TYR A 62 12.67 13.84 5.40
CA TYR A 62 12.94 13.80 6.86
C TYR A 62 13.85 14.92 7.31
N SER A 63 14.69 15.46 6.42
CA SER A 63 15.55 16.60 6.71
C SER A 63 14.79 17.88 7.09
N SER A 64 13.48 17.96 6.76
CA SER A 64 12.62 19.11 7.08
C SER A 64 12.02 19.09 8.47
N VAL A 65 12.02 17.96 9.17
CA VAL A 65 11.41 17.79 10.48
C VAL A 65 11.93 18.86 11.46
N ASP A 66 11.02 19.47 12.22
CA ASP A 66 11.33 20.52 13.18
C ASP A 66 12.28 20.05 14.29
N SER A 67 13.07 20.98 14.82
CA SER A 67 13.95 20.69 15.94
C SER A 67 13.15 20.60 17.25
N LEU A 68 13.63 19.74 18.16
CA LEU A 68 13.04 19.52 19.48
C LEU A 68 11.60 18.99 19.45
N THR A 69 11.21 18.36 18.33
CA THR A 69 9.90 17.73 18.17
C THR A 69 10.03 16.24 17.88
N PHE A 70 9.06 15.50 18.33
CA PHE A 70 8.83 14.12 17.97
C PHE A 70 7.47 14.02 17.29
N LEU A 71 7.50 13.57 16.05
CA LEU A 71 6.30 13.30 15.26
C LEU A 71 5.96 11.81 15.38
N PHE A 72 4.73 11.53 15.75
CA PHE A 72 4.15 10.19 15.70
C PHE A 72 2.90 10.25 14.84
N ASP A 73 2.78 9.37 13.86
CA ASP A 73 1.65 9.33 12.94
C ASP A 73 1.15 7.89 12.79
N ALA A 74 -0.16 7.71 12.96
CA ALA A 74 -0.81 6.43 12.79
C ALA A 74 -2.12 6.62 12.03
N GLY A 75 -2.46 5.67 11.19
CA GLY A 75 -3.66 5.73 10.36
C GLY A 75 -4.39 4.40 10.27
N ILE A 76 -5.70 4.52 10.25
CA ILE A 76 -6.65 3.42 10.02
C ILE A 76 -7.56 3.76 8.86
N SER A 77 -8.02 2.75 8.17
CA SER A 77 -9.05 2.91 7.13
C SER A 77 -10.17 1.90 7.27
N GLY A 78 -11.36 2.33 6.85
CA GLY A 78 -12.52 1.48 6.66
C GLY A 78 -12.96 1.56 5.20
N GLN A 79 -13.27 0.42 4.58
CA GLN A 79 -13.72 0.40 3.19
C GLN A 79 -14.91 -0.49 2.96
N ILE A 80 -15.72 -0.09 1.97
CA ILE A 80 -16.82 -0.88 1.40
C ILE A 80 -16.48 -1.13 -0.06
N SER A 81 -16.32 -2.40 -0.43
CA SER A 81 -16.03 -2.83 -1.80
C SER A 81 -17.27 -3.41 -2.43
N ASN A 82 -17.68 -2.88 -3.57
CA ASN A 82 -18.79 -3.39 -4.35
C ASN A 82 -18.25 -4.06 -5.62
N PHE A 83 -18.52 -5.34 -5.76
CA PHE A 83 -18.13 -6.18 -6.89
C PHE A 83 -19.30 -6.34 -7.86
N ASN A 84 -19.00 -6.30 -9.14
CA ASN A 84 -19.99 -6.56 -10.18
C ASN A 84 -19.35 -7.38 -11.31
N GLU A 85 -19.91 -8.56 -11.55
CA GLU A 85 -19.55 -9.47 -12.64
C GLU A 85 -20.81 -10.02 -13.28
N ASN A 86 -20.99 -9.83 -14.57
CA ASN A 86 -22.14 -10.34 -15.36
C ASN A 86 -23.51 -10.07 -14.71
N GLY A 87 -23.67 -8.90 -14.07
CA GLY A 87 -24.90 -8.52 -13.38
C GLY A 87 -25.03 -9.02 -11.93
N VAL A 88 -24.19 -9.93 -11.49
CA VAL A 88 -24.14 -10.37 -10.10
C VAL A 88 -23.37 -9.33 -9.28
N LYS A 89 -24.01 -8.84 -8.21
CA LYS A 89 -23.42 -7.83 -7.32
C LYS A 89 -23.19 -8.44 -5.94
N LYS A 90 -21.99 -8.24 -5.40
CA LYS A 90 -21.63 -8.57 -4.02
C LYS A 90 -20.90 -7.40 -3.40
N ASN A 91 -20.96 -7.31 -2.07
CA ASN A 91 -20.23 -6.29 -1.31
C ASN A 91 -19.50 -6.90 -0.13
N ALA A 92 -18.40 -6.28 0.24
CA ALA A 92 -17.60 -6.63 1.40
C ALA A 92 -17.21 -5.38 2.17
N LYS A 93 -17.03 -5.51 3.48
CA LYS A 93 -16.60 -4.43 4.37
C LYS A 93 -15.33 -4.84 5.07
N ASN A 94 -14.37 -3.94 5.13
CA ASN A 94 -13.07 -4.19 5.78
C ASN A 94 -12.61 -2.97 6.55
N ALA A 95 -11.77 -3.22 7.56
CA ALA A 95 -11.04 -2.20 8.28
C ALA A 95 -9.57 -2.61 8.36
N ASN A 96 -8.66 -1.63 8.19
CA ASN A 96 -7.22 -1.85 8.17
C ASN A 96 -6.50 -0.87 9.08
N LEU A 97 -5.39 -1.32 9.66
CA LEU A 97 -4.34 -0.44 10.16
C LEU A 97 -3.41 -0.14 8.97
N ASP A 98 -3.38 1.13 8.53
CA ASP A 98 -2.68 1.49 7.31
C ASP A 98 -1.19 1.76 7.55
N TYR A 99 -0.84 2.36 8.70
CA TYR A 99 0.55 2.66 9.05
C TYR A 99 0.69 3.09 10.51
N VAL A 100 1.89 2.89 11.03
CA VAL A 100 2.36 3.47 12.28
C VAL A 100 3.79 3.93 12.06
N VAL A 101 4.04 5.23 12.11
CA VAL A 101 5.34 5.82 11.80
C VAL A 101 5.71 6.92 12.79
N ALA A 102 6.99 7.16 12.94
CA ALA A 102 7.50 8.26 13.75
C ALA A 102 8.67 8.93 13.07
N ALA A 103 8.90 10.20 13.41
CA ALA A 103 10.06 10.95 12.94
C ALA A 103 10.50 11.97 13.97
N PHE A 104 11.79 12.26 13.99
CA PHE A 104 12.40 13.29 14.80
C PHE A 104 13.67 13.83 14.16
N ARG A 105 14.06 15.03 14.54
CA ARG A 105 15.33 15.60 14.12
C ARG A 105 16.47 15.11 15.03
N ALA A 106 17.39 14.31 14.47
CA ALA A 106 18.56 13.80 15.20
C ALA A 106 19.67 14.84 15.34
N PHE A 107 19.98 15.56 14.25
CA PHE A 107 21.01 16.60 14.20
C PHE A 107 20.54 17.77 13.35
N ARG A 108 21.34 18.84 13.31
CA ARG A 108 21.06 19.97 12.43
C ARG A 108 20.97 19.51 10.96
N HIS A 109 19.86 19.79 10.31
CA HIS A 109 19.57 19.38 8.92
C HIS A 109 19.46 17.85 8.68
N MET A 110 19.34 17.05 9.72
CA MET A 110 19.24 15.60 9.63
C MET A 110 18.05 15.09 10.44
N GLY A 111 17.12 14.45 9.77
CA GLY A 111 15.96 13.79 10.37
C GLY A 111 16.04 12.27 10.24
N VAL A 112 15.43 11.62 11.21
CA VAL A 112 15.26 10.15 11.26
C VAL A 112 13.79 9.84 11.24
N SER A 113 13.39 8.80 10.51
CA SER A 113 12.04 8.26 10.54
C SER A 113 12.09 6.75 10.64
N PHE A 114 11.10 6.16 11.29
CA PHE A 114 10.93 4.71 11.38
C PHE A 114 9.46 4.37 11.52
N GLY A 115 9.10 3.14 11.18
CA GLY A 115 7.72 2.70 11.30
C GLY A 115 7.43 1.36 10.65
N ILE A 116 6.16 1.00 10.68
CA ILE A 116 5.62 -0.24 10.12
C ILE A 116 4.51 0.13 9.14
N LEU A 117 4.56 -0.49 7.96
CA LEU A 117 3.64 -0.26 6.85
C LEU A 117 3.23 -1.60 6.23
N PRO A 118 2.01 -1.76 5.70
CA PRO A 118 1.70 -2.85 4.79
C PRO A 118 2.42 -2.62 3.46
N PHE A 119 3.02 -3.69 2.90
CA PHE A 119 3.60 -3.66 1.56
C PHE A 119 2.59 -4.13 0.52
N SER A 120 1.91 -5.24 0.81
CA SER A 120 0.81 -5.75 -0.01
C SER A 120 -0.19 -6.52 0.85
N ASN A 121 -1.40 -6.70 0.32
CA ASN A 121 -2.47 -7.44 0.97
C ASN A 121 -2.98 -8.54 0.05
N VAL A 122 -3.23 -9.72 0.62
CA VAL A 122 -3.92 -10.83 0.00
C VAL A 122 -5.16 -11.14 0.82
N GLY A 123 -6.32 -11.16 0.18
CA GLY A 123 -7.57 -11.50 0.87
C GLY A 123 -8.69 -11.68 -0.14
N TYR A 124 -9.17 -12.91 -0.28
CA TYR A 124 -10.33 -13.27 -1.09
C TYR A 124 -10.84 -14.64 -0.69
N ASN A 125 -12.15 -14.80 -0.79
CA ASN A 125 -12.82 -16.09 -0.69
C ASN A 125 -14.06 -16.03 -1.59
N TYR A 126 -14.04 -16.79 -2.67
CA TYR A 126 -15.18 -16.90 -3.59
C TYR A 126 -15.22 -18.25 -4.27
N SER A 127 -16.40 -18.63 -4.73
CA SER A 127 -16.61 -19.88 -5.46
C SER A 127 -17.31 -19.63 -6.78
N VAL A 128 -16.93 -20.41 -7.78
CA VAL A 128 -17.56 -20.45 -9.10
C VAL A 128 -18.05 -21.86 -9.34
N SER A 129 -19.34 -22.03 -9.62
CA SER A 129 -19.95 -23.30 -9.90
C SER A 129 -20.49 -23.34 -11.33
N GLY A 130 -20.42 -24.49 -11.96
CA GLY A 130 -20.95 -24.73 -13.31
C GLY A 130 -21.30 -26.20 -13.49
N TRP A 131 -22.02 -26.49 -14.55
CA TRP A 131 -22.34 -27.88 -14.92
C TRP A 131 -21.15 -28.54 -15.59
N VAL A 132 -20.90 -29.83 -15.29
CA VAL A 132 -19.87 -30.63 -15.97
C VAL A 132 -20.28 -30.87 -17.41
N ASN A 133 -21.58 -31.14 -17.63
CA ASN A 133 -22.20 -31.18 -18.94
C ASN A 133 -23.39 -30.21 -18.94
N GLU A 134 -23.32 -29.18 -19.78
CA GLU A 134 -24.35 -28.14 -19.85
C GLU A 134 -25.67 -28.64 -20.45
N GLU A 135 -25.63 -29.74 -21.24
CA GLU A 135 -26.83 -30.31 -21.89
C GLU A 135 -27.62 -31.17 -20.91
N THR A 136 -26.95 -32.10 -20.20
CA THR A 136 -27.63 -33.03 -19.27
C THR A 136 -27.89 -32.46 -17.90
N LYS A 137 -27.06 -31.51 -17.45
CA LYS A 137 -27.11 -30.89 -16.09
C LYS A 137 -27.13 -31.89 -14.94
N GLU A 138 -26.50 -33.07 -15.12
CA GLU A 138 -26.50 -34.14 -14.13
C GLU A 138 -25.48 -33.90 -13.02
N ASP A 139 -24.28 -33.42 -13.36
CA ASP A 139 -23.20 -33.14 -12.40
C ASP A 139 -22.79 -31.67 -12.44
N TYR A 140 -22.51 -31.10 -11.27
CA TYR A 140 -21.91 -29.76 -11.20
C TYR A 140 -20.56 -29.80 -10.51
N TYR A 141 -19.71 -28.86 -10.89
CA TYR A 141 -18.45 -28.60 -10.23
C TYR A 141 -18.50 -27.28 -9.47
N THR A 142 -17.72 -27.21 -8.41
CA THR A 142 -17.47 -25.97 -7.68
C THR A 142 -15.98 -25.76 -7.52
N ASN A 143 -15.50 -24.65 -8.03
CA ASN A 143 -14.14 -24.18 -7.84
C ASN A 143 -14.14 -23.11 -6.74
N THR A 144 -13.49 -23.39 -5.62
CA THR A 144 -13.33 -22.47 -4.51
C THR A 144 -11.94 -21.88 -4.53
N TYR A 145 -11.86 -20.57 -4.45
CA TYR A 145 -10.64 -19.77 -4.45
C TYR A 145 -10.54 -19.04 -3.13
N GLU A 146 -9.48 -19.32 -2.39
CA GLU A 146 -9.22 -18.71 -1.09
C GLU A 146 -7.80 -18.18 -1.05
N GLY A 147 -7.60 -17.06 -0.40
CA GLY A 147 -6.28 -16.51 -0.15
C GLY A 147 -6.32 -15.53 1.01
N ASP A 148 -5.25 -15.51 1.78
CA ASP A 148 -5.11 -14.70 2.98
C ASP A 148 -3.69 -14.19 3.19
N GLU A 149 -3.55 -13.27 4.15
CA GLU A 149 -2.32 -12.66 4.65
C GLU A 149 -1.77 -11.55 3.72
N GLY A 150 -0.46 -11.55 3.41
CA GLY A 150 0.23 -10.51 2.64
C GLY A 150 1.58 -10.16 3.24
N PHE A 151 2.14 -9.04 2.79
CA PHE A 151 3.49 -8.63 3.18
C PHE A 151 3.47 -7.28 3.90
N HIS A 152 4.30 -7.17 4.93
CA HIS A 152 4.51 -5.99 5.74
C HIS A 152 5.96 -5.54 5.67
N GLN A 153 6.22 -4.28 5.96
CA GLN A 153 7.57 -3.76 6.06
C GLN A 153 7.74 -2.89 7.31
N ALA A 154 8.85 -3.07 8.01
CA ALA A 154 9.34 -2.14 9.00
C ALA A 154 10.55 -1.41 8.42
N TYR A 155 10.58 -0.09 8.52
CA TYR A 155 11.66 0.71 7.97
C TYR A 155 12.32 1.60 9.02
N VAL A 156 13.57 1.90 8.76
CA VAL A 156 14.31 3.00 9.38
C VAL A 156 14.93 3.82 8.26
N GLY A 157 14.80 5.14 8.34
CA GLY A 157 15.27 6.04 7.32
C GLY A 157 15.96 7.27 7.88
N LEU A 158 16.84 7.82 7.05
CA LEU A 158 17.58 9.04 7.30
C LEU A 158 17.37 10.02 6.16
N GLY A 159 17.17 11.30 6.50
CA GLY A 159 17.15 12.39 5.53
C GLY A 159 18.12 13.48 5.97
N TYR A 160 18.94 13.97 5.06
CA TYR A 160 19.95 14.96 5.30
C TYR A 160 19.93 16.07 4.24
N MET A 161 20.06 17.32 4.67
CA MET A 161 20.17 18.49 3.80
C MET A 161 21.63 19.00 3.77
N PRO A 162 22.48 18.51 2.84
CA PRO A 162 23.89 18.92 2.76
C PRO A 162 24.07 20.38 2.41
N VAL A 163 23.24 20.92 1.52
CA VAL A 163 23.23 22.32 1.13
C VAL A 163 21.79 22.83 1.12
N LYS A 164 21.62 24.13 1.31
CA LYS A 164 20.29 24.75 1.35
C LYS A 164 19.48 24.42 0.10
N GLY A 165 18.31 23.83 0.30
CA GLY A 165 17.38 23.47 -0.76
C GLY A 165 17.58 22.06 -1.31
N LEU A 166 18.73 21.41 -1.16
CA LEU A 166 18.96 20.03 -1.59
C LEU A 166 18.92 19.09 -0.41
N SER A 167 18.03 18.13 -0.44
CA SER A 167 17.89 17.07 0.56
C SER A 167 18.09 15.71 -0.09
N VAL A 168 18.77 14.81 0.63
CA VAL A 168 18.97 13.41 0.22
C VAL A 168 18.53 12.51 1.37
N GLY A 169 18.10 11.32 1.05
CA GLY A 169 17.68 10.37 2.09
C GLY A 169 17.68 8.95 1.62
N ALA A 170 17.63 8.04 2.59
CA ALA A 170 17.53 6.62 2.33
C ALA A 170 16.70 5.93 3.41
N ASN A 171 15.91 4.93 3.02
CA ASN A 171 15.26 3.97 3.90
C ASN A 171 15.87 2.59 3.69
N ILE A 172 16.09 1.88 4.79
CA ILE A 172 16.25 0.44 4.81
C ILE A 172 15.02 -0.16 5.47
N SER A 173 14.40 -1.11 4.80
CA SER A 173 13.20 -1.79 5.28
C SER A 173 13.46 -3.29 5.41
N TYR A 174 12.94 -3.90 6.47
CA TYR A 174 12.77 -5.35 6.55
C TYR A 174 11.36 -5.68 6.05
N LEU A 175 11.29 -6.48 4.99
CA LEU A 175 10.07 -6.95 4.37
C LEU A 175 9.79 -8.38 4.86
N TRP A 176 8.62 -8.62 5.46
CA TRP A 176 8.24 -9.95 5.92
C TRP A 176 6.78 -10.25 5.66
N GLY A 177 6.44 -11.52 5.66
CA GLY A 177 5.08 -12.01 5.53
C GLY A 177 5.03 -13.32 4.80
N LYS A 178 3.83 -13.78 4.58
CA LYS A 178 3.52 -14.93 3.75
C LYS A 178 2.23 -14.67 3.00
N TYR A 179 1.99 -15.41 1.96
CA TYR A 179 0.67 -15.58 1.42
C TYR A 179 0.35 -17.07 1.29
N ASN A 180 -0.90 -17.38 1.49
CA ASN A 180 -1.47 -18.67 1.19
C ASN A 180 -2.53 -18.48 0.13
N ARG A 181 -2.58 -19.37 -0.84
CA ARG A 181 -3.57 -19.40 -1.89
C ARG A 181 -4.00 -20.83 -2.10
N THR A 182 -5.29 -21.10 -1.95
CA THR A 182 -5.89 -22.40 -2.14
C THR A 182 -6.88 -22.35 -3.30
N VAL A 183 -6.80 -23.34 -4.17
CA VAL A 183 -7.77 -23.57 -5.25
C VAL A 183 -8.28 -24.99 -5.09
N THR A 184 -9.55 -25.14 -4.74
CA THR A 184 -10.19 -26.43 -4.55
C THR A 184 -11.24 -26.67 -5.63
N ASN A 185 -11.10 -27.77 -6.34
CA ASN A 185 -12.10 -28.25 -7.30
C ASN A 185 -12.87 -29.41 -6.66
N SER A 186 -14.17 -29.28 -6.50
CA SER A 186 -15.08 -30.31 -6.00
C SER A 186 -16.22 -30.58 -6.98
N TYR A 187 -16.78 -31.77 -6.92
CA TYR A 187 -17.81 -32.21 -7.83
C TYR A 187 -19.01 -32.74 -7.03
N SER A 188 -20.24 -32.62 -7.55
CA SER A 188 -21.44 -33.20 -6.98
C SER A 188 -21.44 -34.72 -7.08
N ASN A 189 -20.76 -35.26 -8.07
CA ASN A 189 -20.62 -36.70 -8.30
C ASN A 189 -19.59 -37.30 -7.34
N SER A 190 -20.03 -38.20 -6.46
CA SER A 190 -19.20 -38.87 -5.47
C SER A 190 -18.16 -39.86 -6.05
N TYR A 191 -18.16 -40.11 -7.34
CA TYR A 191 -17.15 -40.91 -8.02
C TYR A 191 -15.99 -40.08 -8.59
N ILE A 192 -16.12 -38.75 -8.62
CA ILE A 192 -15.09 -37.86 -9.12
C ILE A 192 -14.24 -37.33 -7.98
N ASN A 193 -12.95 -37.57 -8.02
CA ASN A 193 -12.00 -37.12 -7.01
C ASN A 193 -11.93 -35.60 -6.96
N SER A 194 -11.90 -35.04 -5.75
CA SER A 194 -11.62 -33.63 -5.57
C SER A 194 -10.13 -33.33 -5.65
N LEU A 195 -9.79 -32.09 -6.05
CA LEU A 195 -8.43 -31.63 -6.23
C LEU A 195 -8.23 -30.29 -5.50
N SER A 196 -7.30 -30.25 -4.55
CA SER A 196 -6.89 -29.02 -3.90
C SER A 196 -5.45 -28.69 -4.26
N ARG A 197 -5.19 -27.43 -4.63
CA ARG A 197 -3.85 -26.88 -4.85
C ARG A 197 -3.60 -25.75 -3.87
N ASN A 198 -2.61 -25.94 -3.02
CA ASN A 198 -2.21 -24.97 -2.02
C ASN A 198 -0.88 -24.36 -2.44
N TYR A 199 -0.87 -23.06 -2.68
CA TYR A 199 0.32 -22.26 -3.00
C TYR A 199 0.70 -21.45 -1.79
N SER A 200 1.95 -21.50 -1.39
CA SER A 200 2.45 -20.72 -0.27
C SER A 200 3.81 -20.11 -0.59
N ALA A 201 4.06 -18.94 -0.01
CA ALA A 201 5.38 -18.33 -0.01
C ALA A 201 5.58 -17.56 1.29
N ARG A 202 6.76 -17.70 1.87
CA ARG A 202 7.20 -16.93 3.03
C ARG A 202 8.37 -16.05 2.63
N VAL A 203 8.24 -14.76 2.87
CA VAL A 203 9.27 -13.77 2.59
C VAL A 203 9.85 -13.25 3.89
N GLY A 204 11.17 -13.13 3.94
CA GLY A 204 11.93 -12.44 4.97
C GLY A 204 13.16 -11.84 4.31
N SER A 205 13.08 -10.57 3.89
CA SER A 205 14.11 -9.93 3.08
C SER A 205 14.21 -8.43 3.38
N TYR A 206 15.09 -7.74 2.71
CA TYR A 206 15.22 -6.29 2.83
C TYR A 206 14.75 -5.56 1.58
N LYS A 207 14.50 -4.25 1.72
CA LYS A 207 14.19 -3.33 0.63
C LYS A 207 14.92 -2.02 0.91
N LEU A 208 15.47 -1.41 -0.13
CA LEU A 208 16.15 -0.12 -0.06
C LEU A 208 15.38 0.91 -0.88
N ASP A 209 15.22 2.12 -0.33
CA ASP A 209 14.64 3.26 -1.03
C ASP A 209 15.56 4.46 -0.86
N PHE A 210 15.91 5.11 -1.96
CA PHE A 210 16.68 6.35 -1.98
C PHE A 210 15.80 7.49 -2.44
N GLY A 211 16.03 8.68 -1.87
CA GLY A 211 15.28 9.86 -2.20
C GLY A 211 16.15 11.10 -2.33
N VAL A 212 15.74 11.98 -3.23
CA VAL A 212 16.34 13.30 -3.40
C VAL A 212 15.21 14.31 -3.53
N GLN A 213 15.35 15.46 -2.89
CA GLN A 213 14.45 16.62 -3.06
C GLN A 213 15.27 17.88 -3.27
N TYR A 214 14.82 18.69 -4.22
CA TYR A 214 15.41 20.02 -4.44
C TYR A 214 14.32 21.07 -4.39
N THR A 215 14.41 21.95 -3.38
CA THR A 215 13.47 23.04 -3.15
C THR A 215 14.08 24.36 -3.56
N GLN A 216 13.46 25.04 -4.54
CA GLN A 216 13.87 26.33 -5.06
C GLN A 216 12.78 27.38 -4.84
N ARG A 217 13.18 28.55 -4.37
CA ARG A 217 12.31 29.72 -4.34
C ARG A 217 12.29 30.36 -5.74
N VAL A 218 11.12 30.38 -6.36
CA VAL A 218 10.94 30.94 -7.72
C VAL A 218 10.52 32.40 -7.65
N SER A 219 9.69 32.76 -6.66
CA SER A 219 9.22 34.13 -6.48
C SER A 219 9.16 34.47 -4.97
N LYS A 220 8.73 35.70 -4.64
CA LYS A 220 8.57 36.10 -3.22
C LYS A 220 7.58 35.21 -2.46
N LYS A 221 6.60 34.62 -3.15
CA LYS A 221 5.55 33.80 -2.55
C LYS A 221 5.54 32.34 -3.05
N ASP A 222 6.36 32.03 -4.08
CA ASP A 222 6.33 30.73 -4.73
C ASP A 222 7.60 29.92 -4.47
N TRP A 223 7.37 28.65 -4.08
CA TRP A 223 8.39 27.64 -3.93
C TRP A 223 8.04 26.44 -4.79
N VAL A 224 9.03 25.85 -5.41
CA VAL A 224 8.89 24.61 -6.19
C VAL A 224 9.86 23.59 -5.61
N THR A 225 9.33 22.38 -5.34
CA THR A 225 10.13 21.25 -4.90
C THR A 225 10.05 20.14 -5.94
N LEU A 226 11.21 19.74 -6.46
CA LEU A 226 11.37 18.53 -7.27
C LEU A 226 11.74 17.39 -6.35
N GLY A 227 11.07 16.24 -6.49
CA GLY A 227 11.38 15.03 -5.76
C GLY A 227 11.68 13.87 -6.69
N LEU A 228 12.72 13.12 -6.39
CA LEU A 228 13.07 11.89 -7.09
C LEU A 228 13.23 10.76 -6.08
N THR A 229 12.80 9.57 -6.45
CA THR A 229 13.00 8.35 -5.64
C THR A 229 13.45 7.20 -6.52
N TYR A 230 14.25 6.31 -5.95
CA TYR A 230 14.73 5.11 -6.61
C TYR A 230 14.81 3.94 -5.62
N SER A 231 14.25 2.80 -6.00
CA SER A 231 14.38 1.54 -5.26
C SER A 231 14.99 0.50 -6.22
N PRO A 232 16.14 -0.10 -5.88
CA PRO A 232 16.79 -1.09 -6.74
C PRO A 232 16.01 -2.42 -6.75
N LYS A 233 16.12 -3.13 -7.88
CA LYS A 233 15.66 -4.51 -8.01
C LYS A 233 16.36 -5.39 -6.97
N HIS A 234 15.60 -6.29 -6.36
CA HIS A 234 16.12 -7.20 -5.34
C HIS A 234 15.40 -8.54 -5.36
N ASN A 235 16.17 -9.64 -5.29
CA ASN A 235 15.63 -10.97 -5.10
C ASN A 235 15.28 -11.16 -3.63
N LEU A 236 14.05 -11.59 -3.33
CA LEU A 236 13.56 -11.75 -1.97
C LEU A 236 14.09 -13.02 -1.28
N GLY A 237 14.78 -13.90 -2.00
CA GLY A 237 15.32 -15.15 -1.46
C GLY A 237 14.23 -16.17 -1.07
N ALA A 238 12.97 -15.88 -1.33
CA ALA A 238 11.84 -16.69 -0.92
C ALA A 238 11.53 -17.79 -1.93
N SER A 239 11.23 -18.99 -1.42
CA SER A 239 10.74 -20.11 -2.23
C SER A 239 9.24 -20.01 -2.46
N ALA A 240 8.81 -20.49 -3.61
CA ALA A 240 7.40 -20.72 -3.92
C ALA A 240 7.09 -22.21 -3.78
N ASP A 241 6.22 -22.56 -2.86
CA ASP A 241 5.83 -23.94 -2.58
C ASP A 241 4.40 -24.20 -3.09
N MET A 242 4.18 -25.35 -3.68
CA MET A 242 2.87 -25.81 -4.11
C MET A 242 2.64 -27.24 -3.67
N TYR A 243 1.49 -27.48 -3.03
CA TYR A 243 1.02 -28.81 -2.67
C TYR A 243 -0.26 -29.12 -3.44
N GLN A 244 -0.28 -30.20 -4.18
CA GLN A 244 -1.45 -30.72 -4.86
C GLN A 244 -1.94 -31.94 -4.12
N VAL A 245 -3.18 -31.88 -3.61
CA VAL A 245 -3.83 -32.95 -2.87
C VAL A 245 -5.02 -33.46 -3.68
N LYS A 246 -5.00 -34.71 -4.06
CA LYS A 246 -6.14 -35.42 -4.66
C LYS A 246 -6.82 -36.23 -3.56
N THR A 247 -8.10 -36.01 -3.36
CA THR A 247 -8.91 -36.79 -2.41
C THR A 247 -9.76 -37.78 -3.19
N ASN A 248 -9.57 -39.05 -2.94
CA ASN A 248 -10.41 -40.09 -3.51
C ASN A 248 -11.82 -39.99 -2.91
N ALA A 249 -12.81 -39.81 -3.77
CA ALA A 249 -14.18 -39.61 -3.35
C ALA A 249 -14.83 -40.87 -2.75
N MET A 250 -14.32 -42.06 -3.04
CA MET A 250 -14.90 -43.33 -2.58
C MET A 250 -14.40 -43.77 -1.17
N ASP A 251 -13.12 -43.59 -0.91
CA ASP A 251 -12.49 -44.10 0.32
C ASP A 251 -11.84 -42.99 1.17
N GLY A 252 -11.84 -41.74 0.69
CA GLY A 252 -11.26 -40.60 1.38
C GLY A 252 -9.72 -40.59 1.40
N SER A 253 -9.04 -41.50 0.69
CA SER A 253 -7.59 -41.54 0.63
C SER A 253 -7.01 -40.29 -0.04
N LEU A 254 -5.84 -39.85 0.44
CA LEU A 254 -5.16 -38.65 -0.06
C LEU A 254 -3.91 -39.03 -0.82
N ASP A 255 -3.77 -38.50 -2.02
CA ASP A 255 -2.54 -38.51 -2.81
C ASP A 255 -2.00 -37.09 -2.92
N THR A 256 -0.79 -36.89 -2.37
CA THR A 256 -0.17 -35.56 -2.26
C THR A 256 1.09 -35.48 -3.08
N THR A 257 1.17 -34.47 -3.95
CA THR A 257 2.38 -34.12 -4.71
C THR A 257 2.84 -32.74 -4.30
N SER A 258 4.15 -32.57 -4.05
CA SER A 258 4.74 -31.29 -3.67
C SER A 258 5.73 -30.79 -4.72
N PHE A 259 5.77 -29.48 -4.88
CA PHE A 259 6.68 -28.76 -5.76
C PHE A 259 7.24 -27.55 -5.00
N SER A 260 8.50 -27.22 -5.27
CA SER A 260 9.16 -26.03 -4.71
C SER A 260 10.06 -25.39 -5.74
N ILE A 261 10.09 -24.06 -5.76
CA ILE A 261 10.99 -23.26 -6.60
C ILE A 261 11.73 -22.30 -5.71
N ASP A 262 13.05 -22.42 -5.63
CA ASP A 262 13.86 -21.51 -4.84
C ASP A 262 13.98 -20.13 -5.50
N LYS A 263 14.09 -19.08 -4.65
CA LYS A 263 14.30 -17.69 -5.08
C LYS A 263 13.29 -17.21 -6.12
N ALA A 264 12.02 -17.61 -5.95
CA ALA A 264 10.97 -17.42 -6.93
C ALA A 264 10.43 -15.98 -7.02
N PHE A 265 10.76 -15.11 -6.07
CA PHE A 265 10.19 -13.77 -5.97
C PHE A 265 11.25 -12.69 -5.98
N GLU A 266 10.98 -11.63 -6.75
CA GLU A 266 11.83 -10.47 -6.88
C GLU A 266 11.01 -9.18 -6.76
N LEU A 267 11.61 -8.11 -6.26
CA LEU A 267 11.10 -6.74 -6.37
C LEU A 267 11.70 -6.08 -7.61
N PRO A 268 10.94 -5.29 -8.36
CA PRO A 268 11.41 -4.60 -9.55
C PRO A 268 12.25 -3.36 -9.19
N HIS A 269 12.94 -2.80 -10.18
CA HIS A 269 13.37 -1.41 -10.10
C HIS A 269 12.14 -0.50 -10.03
N MET A 270 12.16 0.47 -9.10
CA MET A 270 11.10 1.46 -8.98
C MET A 270 11.72 2.86 -9.07
N VAL A 271 11.12 3.72 -9.87
CA VAL A 271 11.55 5.12 -10.06
C VAL A 271 10.34 6.01 -9.85
N GLY A 272 10.52 7.06 -9.06
CA GLY A 272 9.51 8.09 -8.84
C GLY A 272 10.05 9.48 -9.15
N ALA A 273 9.22 10.33 -9.76
CA ALA A 273 9.48 11.74 -9.97
C ALA A 273 8.26 12.57 -9.61
N GLY A 274 8.44 13.63 -8.84
CA GLY A 274 7.35 14.47 -8.39
C GLY A 274 7.71 15.95 -8.40
N LEU A 275 6.69 16.76 -8.60
CA LEU A 275 6.77 18.22 -8.57
C LEU A 275 5.73 18.74 -7.57
N MET A 276 6.15 19.61 -6.66
CA MET A 276 5.28 20.32 -5.75
C MET A 276 5.44 21.81 -5.90
N TRP A 277 4.36 22.51 -6.19
CA TRP A 277 4.30 23.97 -6.17
C TRP A 277 3.60 24.43 -4.90
N ASN A 278 4.23 25.35 -4.18
CA ASN A 278 3.71 25.95 -2.95
C ASN A 278 3.60 27.47 -3.15
N HIS A 279 2.39 28.00 -3.12
CA HIS A 279 2.10 29.42 -3.23
C HIS A 279 1.68 30.00 -1.89
N ALA A 280 2.47 30.93 -1.38
CA ALA A 280 2.21 31.70 -0.15
C ALA A 280 1.93 30.84 1.09
N ALA A 281 2.39 29.57 1.13
CA ALA A 281 2.03 28.56 2.12
C ALA A 281 0.51 28.24 2.21
N GLN A 282 -0.29 28.80 1.31
CA GLN A 282 -1.74 28.59 1.25
C GLN A 282 -2.13 27.49 0.29
N TRP A 283 -1.58 27.51 -0.92
CA TRP A 283 -1.82 26.50 -1.95
C TRP A 283 -0.60 25.61 -2.12
N LYS A 284 -0.82 24.32 -2.12
CA LYS A 284 0.18 23.32 -2.48
C LYS A 284 -0.44 22.41 -3.53
N VAL A 285 0.17 22.37 -4.71
CA VAL A 285 -0.28 21.52 -5.82
C VAL A 285 0.85 20.62 -6.22
N GLY A 286 0.61 19.32 -6.26
CA GLY A 286 1.61 18.32 -6.55
C GLY A 286 1.19 17.37 -7.66
N LEU A 287 2.17 16.97 -8.45
CA LEU A 287 2.07 15.96 -9.49
C LEU A 287 3.20 14.94 -9.28
N ASP A 288 2.84 13.67 -9.13
CA ASP A 288 3.78 12.57 -8.97
C ASP A 288 3.59 11.53 -10.07
N TYR A 289 4.68 10.99 -10.56
CA TYR A 289 4.72 9.84 -11.43
C TYR A 289 5.64 8.77 -10.85
N THR A 290 5.17 7.52 -10.81
CA THR A 290 5.96 6.37 -10.36
C THR A 290 5.89 5.25 -11.39
N LEU A 291 7.05 4.71 -11.73
CA LEU A 291 7.23 3.56 -12.59
C LEU A 291 7.80 2.40 -11.78
N GLN A 292 7.18 1.23 -11.88
CA GLN A 292 7.68 -0.03 -11.33
C GLN A 292 7.86 -1.02 -12.50
N MET A 293 9.09 -1.49 -12.70
CA MET A 293 9.51 -2.29 -13.87
C MET A 293 9.30 -3.78 -13.61
N TRP A 294 8.05 -4.22 -13.55
CA TRP A 294 7.68 -5.62 -13.26
C TRP A 294 7.83 -6.56 -14.47
N GLU A 295 7.80 -6.05 -15.69
CA GLU A 295 7.73 -6.85 -16.93
C GLU A 295 8.90 -7.84 -17.09
N ASP A 296 10.08 -7.46 -16.58
CA ASP A 296 11.30 -8.27 -16.64
C ASP A 296 11.37 -9.37 -15.55
N LEU A 297 10.33 -9.52 -14.74
CA LEU A 297 10.28 -10.48 -13.66
C LEU A 297 9.49 -11.72 -14.05
N LYS A 298 9.90 -12.86 -13.46
CA LYS A 298 9.23 -14.14 -13.64
C LYS A 298 8.26 -14.40 -12.50
N ALA A 299 7.17 -15.11 -12.82
CA ALA A 299 6.21 -15.57 -11.82
C ALA A 299 6.22 -17.09 -11.69
N PRO A 300 6.05 -17.65 -10.50
CA PRO A 300 5.84 -19.07 -10.32
C PRO A 300 4.45 -19.47 -10.83
N VAL A 301 4.38 -20.38 -11.79
CA VAL A 301 3.15 -20.84 -12.45
C VAL A 301 3.15 -22.35 -12.55
N PHE A 302 2.01 -22.97 -12.27
CA PHE A 302 1.78 -24.39 -12.52
C PHE A 302 1.22 -24.57 -13.93
N ASP A 303 1.94 -25.30 -14.79
CA ASP A 303 1.56 -25.53 -16.19
C ASP A 303 0.67 -26.76 -16.40
N GLY A 304 0.26 -27.42 -15.32
CA GLY A 304 -0.52 -28.65 -15.32
C GLY A 304 0.32 -29.89 -15.02
N ARG A 305 1.64 -29.81 -15.12
CA ARG A 305 2.58 -30.91 -14.81
C ARG A 305 3.69 -30.46 -13.88
N ASN A 306 4.26 -29.30 -14.14
CA ASN A 306 5.40 -28.76 -13.41
C ASN A 306 5.07 -27.40 -12.82
N TYR A 307 5.74 -27.06 -11.73
CA TYR A 307 5.70 -25.73 -11.15
C TYR A 307 6.99 -25.02 -11.57
N VAL A 308 6.89 -23.96 -12.38
CA VAL A 308 8.03 -23.35 -13.06
C VAL A 308 7.94 -21.82 -13.04
N LEU A 309 9.09 -21.15 -13.17
CA LEU A 309 9.14 -19.70 -13.37
C LEU A 309 8.85 -19.37 -14.83
N LYS A 310 7.82 -18.55 -15.06
CA LYS A 310 7.35 -18.15 -16.39
C LYS A 310 7.49 -16.63 -16.56
N ASP A 311 7.98 -16.23 -17.73
CA ASP A 311 8.02 -14.84 -18.19
C ASP A 311 6.64 -14.39 -18.70
N GLY A 312 6.46 -13.05 -18.82
CA GLY A 312 5.27 -12.48 -19.44
C GLY A 312 4.01 -12.52 -18.55
N CYS A 313 4.16 -12.81 -17.25
CA CYS A 313 3.07 -12.78 -16.27
C CYS A 313 2.85 -11.39 -15.65
N TYR A 314 3.79 -10.48 -15.87
CA TYR A 314 3.76 -9.13 -15.32
C TYR A 314 3.79 -8.06 -16.41
N SER A 315 3.35 -6.86 -16.07
CA SER A 315 3.42 -5.64 -16.88
C SER A 315 4.01 -4.51 -16.06
N ASN A 316 4.66 -3.55 -16.68
CA ASN A 316 5.15 -2.38 -16.00
C ASN A 316 4.00 -1.56 -15.40
N ARG A 317 4.12 -1.20 -14.11
CA ARG A 317 3.09 -0.44 -13.39
C ARG A 317 3.45 1.04 -13.44
N HIS A 318 2.55 1.83 -14.00
CA HIS A 318 2.61 3.28 -14.04
C HIS A 318 1.57 3.84 -13.07
N LYS A 319 1.97 4.77 -12.22
CA LYS A 319 1.05 5.48 -11.32
C LYS A 319 1.26 6.97 -11.46
N ILE A 320 0.18 7.71 -11.72
CA ILE A 320 0.15 9.16 -11.81
C ILE A 320 -0.78 9.66 -10.73
N ASN A 321 -0.32 10.58 -9.89
CA ASN A 321 -1.10 11.23 -8.85
C ASN A 321 -1.05 12.73 -9.04
N LEU A 322 -2.22 13.37 -9.00
CA LEU A 322 -2.36 14.84 -8.98
C LEU A 322 -3.15 15.21 -7.74
N GLY A 323 -2.64 16.11 -6.94
CA GLY A 323 -3.29 16.53 -5.71
C GLY A 323 -3.06 18.00 -5.37
N ALA A 324 -3.98 18.56 -4.63
CA ALA A 324 -3.92 19.92 -4.14
C ALA A 324 -4.31 19.99 -2.67
N GLN A 325 -3.65 20.90 -1.94
CA GLN A 325 -3.99 21.28 -0.58
C GLN A 325 -4.17 22.81 -0.51
N TYR A 326 -5.21 23.23 0.19
CA TYR A 326 -5.46 24.63 0.50
C TYR A 326 -5.59 24.84 2.00
N CYS A 327 -4.91 25.85 2.52
CA CYS A 327 -5.05 26.32 3.88
C CYS A 327 -4.94 27.85 3.88
N TYR A 328 -5.96 28.56 4.33
CA TYR A 328 -5.95 30.01 4.34
C TYR A 328 -4.81 30.58 5.20
N GLY A 329 -4.57 30.00 6.37
CA GLY A 329 -3.48 30.41 7.25
C GLY A 329 -3.45 29.57 8.53
N GLU A 330 -2.34 28.91 8.75
CA GLU A 330 -2.15 28.02 9.90
C GLU A 330 -2.30 28.73 11.24
N TYR A 331 -2.04 30.05 11.29
CA TYR A 331 -2.09 30.89 12.51
C TYR A 331 -3.37 31.74 12.60
N SER A 332 -4.36 31.51 11.71
CA SER A 332 -5.62 32.24 11.73
C SER A 332 -6.36 32.03 13.06
N ARG A 333 -7.06 33.07 13.52
CA ARG A 333 -7.95 32.97 14.69
C ARG A 333 -9.18 32.10 14.45
N ARG A 334 -9.67 32.06 13.19
CA ARG A 334 -10.87 31.32 12.81
C ARG A 334 -10.53 29.86 12.54
N PHE A 335 -11.26 28.93 13.15
CA PHE A 335 -11.01 27.50 13.04
C PHE A 335 -11.00 27.02 11.57
N LEU A 336 -12.02 27.32 10.78
CA LEU A 336 -12.13 26.87 9.39
C LEU A 336 -10.99 27.40 8.49
N GLN A 337 -10.36 28.50 8.83
CA GLN A 337 -9.21 29.04 8.10
C GLN A 337 -7.90 28.29 8.38
N ARG A 338 -7.84 27.53 9.48
CA ARG A 338 -6.69 26.70 9.86
C ARG A 338 -6.79 25.28 9.32
N VAL A 339 -7.99 24.86 8.94
CA VAL A 339 -8.22 23.54 8.34
C VAL A 339 -7.52 23.46 6.99
N GLN A 340 -6.84 22.35 6.74
CA GLN A 340 -6.21 22.03 5.47
C GLN A 340 -7.21 21.25 4.62
N TYR A 341 -7.66 21.82 3.52
CA TYR A 341 -8.57 21.20 2.56
C TYR A 341 -7.74 20.50 1.48
N ARG A 342 -8.04 19.26 1.19
CA ARG A 342 -7.25 18.43 0.26
C ARG A 342 -8.16 17.77 -0.75
N ALA A 343 -7.67 17.63 -1.99
CA ALA A 343 -8.31 16.87 -3.03
C ALA A 343 -7.25 16.26 -3.95
N GLY A 344 -7.57 15.11 -4.55
CA GLY A 344 -6.64 14.46 -5.46
C GLY A 344 -7.30 13.45 -6.37
N VAL A 345 -6.61 13.14 -7.45
CA VAL A 345 -6.96 12.11 -8.41
C VAL A 345 -5.74 11.26 -8.73
N SER A 346 -5.95 9.99 -9.01
CA SER A 346 -4.87 9.11 -9.44
C SER A 346 -5.32 8.12 -10.49
N TYR A 347 -4.37 7.72 -11.31
CA TYR A 347 -4.52 6.66 -12.29
C TYR A 347 -3.35 5.69 -12.20
N THR A 348 -3.67 4.39 -12.13
CA THR A 348 -2.66 3.33 -11.99
C THR A 348 -2.92 2.22 -12.99
N THR A 349 -1.88 1.78 -13.71
CA THR A 349 -1.92 0.58 -14.55
C THR A 349 -1.64 -0.66 -13.72
N PRO A 350 -2.15 -1.84 -14.12
CA PRO A 350 -1.86 -3.09 -13.41
C PRO A 350 -0.39 -3.49 -13.54
N TYR A 351 0.10 -4.27 -12.57
CA TYR A 351 1.42 -4.91 -12.67
C TYR A 351 1.33 -6.41 -13.01
N VAL A 352 0.14 -7.00 -12.96
CA VAL A 352 -0.10 -8.42 -13.27
C VAL A 352 -0.89 -8.59 -14.56
N LYS A 353 -0.60 -9.64 -15.29
CA LYS A 353 -1.42 -10.13 -16.39
C LYS A 353 -2.29 -11.29 -15.92
N ILE A 354 -3.56 -11.29 -16.30
CA ILE A 354 -4.56 -12.27 -15.93
C ILE A 354 -5.02 -12.95 -17.22
N ASN A 355 -4.82 -14.25 -17.35
CA ASN A 355 -5.15 -15.01 -18.56
C ASN A 355 -4.55 -14.41 -19.86
N GLY A 356 -3.33 -13.88 -19.77
CA GLY A 356 -2.61 -13.29 -20.90
C GLY A 356 -3.02 -11.85 -21.28
N GLN A 357 -3.99 -11.26 -20.59
CA GLN A 357 -4.38 -9.86 -20.76
C GLN A 357 -3.97 -9.03 -19.53
N ASP A 358 -3.88 -7.72 -19.71
CA ASP A 358 -3.59 -6.81 -18.58
C ASP A 358 -4.67 -6.90 -17.51
N GLY A 359 -4.25 -6.91 -16.26
CA GLY A 359 -5.11 -6.85 -15.09
C GLY A 359 -5.90 -5.55 -14.99
N PRO A 360 -6.57 -5.28 -13.84
CA PRO A 360 -7.43 -4.10 -13.72
C PRO A 360 -6.63 -2.80 -13.61
N LYS A 361 -7.04 -1.82 -14.40
CA LYS A 361 -6.63 -0.42 -14.25
C LYS A 361 -7.39 0.18 -13.08
N GLU A 362 -6.73 1.05 -12.33
CA GLU A 362 -7.30 1.72 -11.18
C GLU A 362 -7.39 3.23 -11.42
N PHE A 363 -8.55 3.79 -11.16
CA PHE A 363 -8.81 5.23 -11.10
C PHE A 363 -9.33 5.57 -9.72
N ALA A 364 -8.75 6.60 -9.07
CA ALA A 364 -9.21 7.01 -7.76
C ALA A 364 -9.36 8.54 -7.65
N VAL A 365 -10.33 8.94 -6.85
CA VAL A 365 -10.58 10.34 -6.47
C VAL A 365 -10.66 10.41 -4.96
N SER A 366 -10.00 11.39 -4.36
CA SER A 366 -10.06 11.61 -2.91
C SER A 366 -10.33 13.07 -2.58
N ALA A 367 -10.92 13.26 -1.41
CA ALA A 367 -11.04 14.55 -0.76
C ALA A 367 -10.86 14.38 0.75
N GLY A 368 -10.30 15.38 1.43
CA GLY A 368 -10.03 15.26 2.85
C GLY A 368 -9.73 16.58 3.54
N PHE A 369 -9.63 16.47 4.87
CA PHE A 369 -9.39 17.57 5.77
C PHE A 369 -8.24 17.23 6.71
N GLY A 370 -7.32 18.18 6.89
CA GLY A 370 -6.34 18.18 7.99
C GLY A 370 -6.79 19.15 9.05
N ILE A 371 -7.27 18.65 10.17
CA ILE A 371 -7.81 19.45 11.28
C ILE A 371 -6.70 19.65 12.31
N PRO A 372 -6.18 20.88 12.50
CA PRO A 372 -5.14 21.13 13.48
C PRO A 372 -5.71 21.09 14.90
N ILE A 373 -5.07 20.32 15.75
CA ILE A 373 -5.30 20.28 17.20
C ILE A 373 -4.15 21.05 17.84
N VAL A 374 -4.44 22.24 18.35
CA VAL A 374 -3.42 23.11 18.94
C VAL A 374 -3.35 22.82 20.44
N ASN A 375 -2.17 22.48 20.94
CA ASN A 375 -1.91 22.39 22.38
C ASN A 375 -1.41 23.71 22.96
N SER A 376 -1.27 23.79 24.28
CA SER A 376 -0.81 24.98 25.02
C SER A 376 0.63 25.41 24.69
N TYR A 377 1.41 24.56 24.00
CA TYR A 377 2.81 24.79 23.66
C TYR A 377 3.04 25.16 22.19
N ASN A 378 1.98 25.51 21.43
CA ASN A 378 2.01 25.75 19.98
C ASN A 378 2.43 24.55 19.12
N SER A 379 2.60 23.37 19.66
CA SER A 379 2.76 22.15 18.87
C SER A 379 1.43 21.82 18.19
N ARG A 380 1.48 21.47 16.91
CA ARG A 380 0.27 21.19 16.13
C ARG A 380 0.22 19.73 15.78
N SER A 381 -0.63 19.04 16.47
CA SER A 381 -1.11 17.73 16.07
C SER A 381 -2.19 17.88 15.01
N PHE A 382 -2.35 16.89 14.15
CA PHE A 382 -3.38 16.90 13.11
C PHE A 382 -4.25 15.66 13.19
N LEU A 383 -5.56 15.87 13.08
CA LEU A 383 -6.49 14.82 12.73
C LEU A 383 -6.76 14.92 11.22
N ASN A 384 -6.31 13.93 10.47
CA ASN A 384 -6.51 13.85 9.03
C ASN A 384 -7.68 12.90 8.75
N ILE A 385 -8.70 13.38 8.04
CA ILE A 385 -9.86 12.57 7.63
C ILE A 385 -10.00 12.73 6.13
N SER A 386 -10.06 11.62 5.40
CA SER A 386 -10.30 11.65 3.96
C SER A 386 -11.22 10.54 3.50
N GLY A 387 -12.03 10.87 2.49
CA GLY A 387 -12.82 9.92 1.72
C GLY A 387 -12.15 9.66 0.37
N GLN A 388 -12.15 8.42 -0.06
CA GLN A 388 -11.60 8.00 -1.34
C GLN A 388 -12.58 7.08 -2.06
N TRP A 389 -12.80 7.34 -3.33
CA TRP A 389 -13.49 6.44 -4.24
C TRP A 389 -12.50 5.86 -5.24
N VAL A 390 -12.46 4.53 -5.32
CA VAL A 390 -11.55 3.79 -6.18
C VAL A 390 -12.36 2.90 -7.11
N LYS A 391 -12.10 2.97 -8.40
CA LYS A 391 -12.67 2.09 -9.42
C LYS A 391 -11.56 1.25 -10.04
N ARG A 392 -11.69 -0.07 -9.93
CA ARG A 392 -10.85 -1.06 -10.62
C ARG A 392 -11.64 -1.76 -11.68
N SER A 393 -11.11 -1.82 -12.89
CA SER A 393 -11.78 -2.49 -14.00
C SER A 393 -10.80 -2.97 -15.05
N ALA A 394 -11.07 -4.15 -15.60
CA ALA A 394 -10.45 -4.68 -16.81
C ALA A 394 -11.54 -5.23 -17.74
N LYS A 395 -11.16 -5.54 -18.97
CA LYS A 395 -12.07 -6.14 -19.95
C LYS A 395 -12.40 -7.57 -19.50
N ASP A 396 -13.67 -7.92 -19.52
CA ASP A 396 -14.19 -9.28 -19.21
C ASP A 396 -13.78 -9.82 -17.82
N LEU A 397 -13.49 -8.92 -16.88
CA LEU A 397 -13.16 -9.24 -15.48
C LEU A 397 -14.08 -8.49 -14.50
N ILE A 398 -14.02 -8.89 -13.24
CA ILE A 398 -14.80 -8.29 -12.14
C ILE A 398 -14.56 -6.79 -12.06
N LYS A 399 -15.62 -5.99 -11.97
CA LYS A 399 -15.53 -4.55 -11.72
C LYS A 399 -15.64 -4.30 -10.22
N GLU A 400 -14.68 -3.57 -9.67
CA GLU A 400 -14.67 -3.19 -8.27
C GLU A 400 -14.88 -1.67 -8.12
N ASN A 401 -15.83 -1.28 -7.26
CA ASN A 401 -16.00 0.10 -6.81
C ASN A 401 -15.83 0.12 -5.29
N ILE A 402 -14.83 0.84 -4.81
CA ILE A 402 -14.43 0.87 -3.41
C ILE A 402 -14.64 2.28 -2.87
N PHE A 403 -15.35 2.39 -1.76
CA PHE A 403 -15.42 3.59 -0.95
C PHE A 403 -14.61 3.37 0.31
N ARG A 404 -13.61 4.22 0.53
CA ARG A 404 -12.70 4.15 1.67
C ARG A 404 -12.74 5.45 2.45
N ILE A 405 -12.77 5.34 3.77
CA ILE A 405 -12.57 6.44 4.70
C ILE A 405 -11.26 6.18 5.41
N ASN A 406 -10.34 7.14 5.34
CA ASN A 406 -9.06 7.09 6.03
C ASN A 406 -9.07 8.10 7.17
N ILE A 407 -8.59 7.69 8.34
CA ILE A 407 -8.43 8.51 9.52
C ILE A 407 -6.98 8.37 9.97
N GLY A 408 -6.24 9.47 9.92
CA GLY A 408 -4.84 9.54 10.37
C GLY A 408 -4.70 10.53 11.52
N PHE A 409 -3.90 10.22 12.49
CA PHE A 409 -3.62 11.08 13.60
C PHE A 409 -2.11 11.32 13.73
N THR A 410 -1.70 12.58 13.47
CA THR A 410 -0.32 13.03 13.61
C THR A 410 -0.15 13.77 14.92
N PHE A 411 0.55 13.18 15.86
CA PHE A 411 1.00 13.84 17.08
C PHE A 411 2.31 14.59 16.83
N ASN A 412 2.37 15.82 17.31
CA ASN A 412 3.57 16.63 17.29
C ASN A 412 3.84 17.09 18.72
N GLU A 413 4.80 16.47 19.38
CA GLU A 413 5.11 16.73 20.76
C GLU A 413 6.52 17.32 20.91
N ASP A 414 6.63 18.26 21.83
CA ASP A 414 7.93 18.81 22.23
C ASP A 414 8.74 17.72 22.96
N TRP A 415 9.81 17.25 22.33
CA TRP A 415 10.74 16.32 22.93
C TRP A 415 12.12 16.97 23.07
N PHE A 416 12.93 16.49 24.02
CA PHE A 416 14.26 17.03 24.31
C PHE A 416 14.32 18.45 24.88
N LYS A 417 13.21 19.03 25.31
CA LYS A 417 13.23 20.28 26.11
C LYS A 417 13.71 19.96 27.52
N LYS A 418 14.76 20.68 28.00
CA LYS A 418 15.15 20.64 29.41
C LYS A 418 14.01 21.22 30.24
N TRP A 419 13.48 20.43 31.16
CA TRP A 419 12.55 20.94 32.17
C TRP A 419 13.29 21.98 32.99
N LYS A 420 12.92 23.24 32.92
CA LYS A 420 13.32 24.23 33.90
C LYS A 420 12.44 23.98 35.12
N MET A 421 13.01 23.47 36.21
CA MET A 421 12.38 23.58 37.51
C MET A 421 12.32 25.09 37.83
N GLN A 422 11.11 25.61 37.99
CA GLN A 422 10.85 26.93 38.56
C GLN A 422 10.89 26.81 40.06
#